data_7a14e8c898d1fb57c28526417918978f
#
_entry.id   7a14e8c898d1fb57c28526417918978f
#
_cell.length_a   1.000
_cell.length_b   1.000
_cell.length_c   1.000
_cell.angle_alpha   90.00
_cell.angle_beta   90.00
_cell.angle_gamma   90.00
#
_symmetry.space_group_name_H-M   'P 1'
#
loop_
_entity.id
_entity.type
_entity.pdbx_description
1 polymer ?
#
loop_
_entity_poly.entity_id
_entity_poly.type
_entity_poly.pdbx_seq_one_letter_code
_entity_poly.pdbx_strand_id
1 'polypeptide(L)'
;LILTALLPNTTSVHINNSITEQRQEQIVTEGEKPAEIVEVANQSTPVNIETPVIEPVQEAPIRGSHEDILTTTGIPMDQWYAVEYILGNESTDWCPTRVQGYYGNCLDYVPVFQEDNNTVGYGICQSTPANKMASAGDDWKTNIYTQMKWCDSYAIGRYGNWHNAYTFWSRNRWW
;
A
#
# COMPACT_ATOMS: atom_id res chain seq x y z
N LEU A 1 -49.93 7.48 25.86
CA LEU A 1 -48.93 8.54 25.71
C LEU A 1 -47.95 8.10 24.62
N ILE A 2 -48.14 8.65 23.41
CA ILE A 2 -47.29 8.38 22.23
C ILE A 2 -46.29 9.54 22.19
N LEU A 3 -44.99 9.20 22.32
CA LEU A 3 -43.90 10.15 22.20
C LEU A 3 -43.32 10.05 20.78
N THR A 4 -43.61 11.03 19.94
CA THR A 4 -43.06 11.20 18.59
C THR A 4 -41.68 11.86 18.68
N ALA A 5 -40.63 11.18 18.32
CA ALA A 5 -39.29 11.75 18.19
C ALA A 5 -39.11 12.35 16.79
N LEU A 6 -38.86 13.67 16.76
CA LEU A 6 -38.46 14.43 15.57
C LEU A 6 -37.00 14.15 15.22
N LEU A 7 -36.77 13.75 13.97
CA LEU A 7 -35.40 13.63 13.40
C LEU A 7 -34.96 15.00 12.85
N PRO A 8 -33.71 15.41 13.01
CA PRO A 8 -33.21 16.62 12.39
C PRO A 8 -32.84 16.41 10.92
N ASN A 9 -33.24 17.38 10.09
CA ASN A 9 -32.90 17.52 8.68
C ASN A 9 -31.40 17.69 8.48
N THR A 10 -30.76 16.80 7.72
CA THR A 10 -29.41 16.99 7.21
C THR A 10 -29.48 17.75 5.88
N THR A 11 -28.99 18.99 5.90
CA THR A 11 -28.83 19.83 4.72
C THR A 11 -27.62 19.39 3.93
N SER A 12 -27.83 18.87 2.72
CA SER A 12 -26.77 18.52 1.76
C SER A 12 -26.23 19.80 1.14
N VAL A 13 -24.93 20.08 1.34
CA VAL A 13 -24.24 21.19 0.67
C VAL A 13 -23.65 20.69 -0.64
N HIS A 14 -24.24 21.12 -1.75
CA HIS A 14 -23.67 20.94 -3.08
C HIS A 14 -22.59 22.01 -3.32
N ILE A 15 -21.34 21.57 -3.50
CA ILE A 15 -20.24 22.42 -3.94
C ILE A 15 -20.15 22.30 -5.47
N ASN A 16 -20.58 23.37 -6.17
CA ASN A 16 -20.38 23.53 -7.60
C ASN A 16 -18.96 24.07 -7.86
N ASN A 17 -18.11 23.27 -8.44
CA ASN A 17 -16.85 23.73 -9.03
C ASN A 17 -17.10 24.21 -10.45
N SER A 18 -17.24 25.52 -10.62
CA SER A 18 -17.21 26.18 -11.94
C SER A 18 -15.76 26.41 -12.35
N ILE A 19 -15.32 25.71 -13.37
CA ILE A 19 -14.04 25.96 -14.06
C ILE A 19 -14.27 27.15 -14.97
N THR A 20 -13.55 28.25 -14.70
CA THR A 20 -13.56 29.46 -15.52
C THR A 20 -12.57 29.26 -16.68
N GLU A 21 -13.06 29.04 -17.89
CA GLU A 21 -12.30 29.14 -19.13
C GLU A 21 -11.94 30.59 -19.38
N GLN A 22 -10.65 30.92 -19.35
CA GLN A 22 -10.14 32.20 -19.83
C GLN A 22 -9.83 32.10 -21.33
N ARG A 23 -10.65 32.73 -22.10
CA ARG A 23 -10.50 33.00 -23.53
C ARG A 23 -9.46 34.07 -23.72
N GLN A 24 -8.34 33.77 -24.38
CA GLN A 24 -7.39 34.79 -24.86
C GLN A 24 -7.86 35.32 -26.21
N GLU A 25 -8.18 36.57 -26.25
CA GLU A 25 -8.41 37.32 -27.48
C GLU A 25 -7.08 37.63 -28.16
N GLN A 26 -6.95 37.26 -29.44
CA GLN A 26 -5.84 37.66 -30.31
C GLN A 26 -6.13 39.06 -30.84
N ILE A 27 -5.19 39.98 -30.55
CA ILE A 27 -5.15 41.29 -31.20
C ILE A 27 -4.37 41.12 -32.51
N VAL A 28 -5.05 41.32 -33.62
CA VAL A 28 -4.47 41.42 -34.95
C VAL A 28 -4.03 42.90 -35.15
N THR A 29 -2.75 43.13 -35.32
CA THR A 29 -2.24 44.40 -35.89
C THR A 29 -1.59 44.13 -37.23
N GLU A 30 -2.08 44.85 -38.21
CA GLU A 30 -1.78 44.83 -39.62
C GLU A 30 -0.44 45.55 -39.91
N GLY A 31 0.36 44.97 -40.84
CA GLY A 31 1.24 45.76 -41.73
C GLY A 31 2.71 45.73 -41.40
N GLU A 32 3.47 44.90 -42.15
CA GLU A 32 4.65 45.39 -42.86
C GLU A 32 5.20 44.35 -43.88
N LYS A 33 5.81 44.85 -44.93
CA LYS A 33 6.18 44.35 -46.23
C LYS A 33 7.28 43.25 -46.18
N PRO A 34 7.34 42.31 -47.17
CA PRO A 34 8.19 41.13 -47.13
C PRO A 34 9.67 41.45 -47.44
N ALA A 35 10.56 40.97 -46.58
CA ALA A 35 11.99 40.85 -46.81
C ALA A 35 12.31 39.39 -47.21
N GLU A 36 13.21 39.32 -48.15
CA GLU A 36 13.80 38.22 -48.89
C GLU A 36 14.10 36.97 -48.06
N ILE A 37 13.57 35.80 -48.43
CA ILE A 37 13.79 34.51 -47.75
C ILE A 37 15.14 33.97 -48.21
N VAL A 38 16.15 34.02 -47.34
CA VAL A 38 17.35 33.19 -47.48
C VAL A 38 17.03 31.82 -46.89
N GLU A 39 16.93 30.83 -47.75
CA GLU A 39 16.71 29.43 -47.38
C GLU A 39 17.97 28.84 -46.72
N VAL A 40 18.04 28.91 -45.38
CA VAL A 40 19.03 28.19 -44.59
C VAL A 40 18.48 26.80 -44.36
N ALA A 41 19.05 25.82 -45.06
CA ALA A 41 18.77 24.39 -44.84
C ALA A 41 19.12 24.01 -43.41
N ASN A 42 18.12 23.98 -42.52
CA ASN A 42 18.25 23.56 -41.16
C ASN A 42 18.18 22.00 -41.12
N GLN A 43 19.35 21.36 -41.19
CA GLN A 43 19.44 19.94 -40.87
C GLN A 43 19.22 19.70 -39.39
N SER A 44 17.98 19.60 -39.00
CA SER A 44 17.64 19.12 -37.66
C SER A 44 17.84 17.58 -37.59
N THR A 45 18.98 17.17 -37.08
CA THR A 45 19.16 15.79 -36.59
C THR A 45 18.16 15.55 -35.48
N PRO A 46 17.35 14.47 -35.52
CA PRO A 46 16.44 14.15 -34.43
C PRO A 46 17.27 13.82 -33.17
N VAL A 47 17.21 14.69 -32.19
CA VAL A 47 17.73 14.41 -30.85
C VAL A 47 16.78 13.36 -30.25
N ASN A 48 17.25 12.12 -30.19
CA ASN A 48 16.55 11.07 -29.47
C ASN A 48 16.61 11.40 -27.97
N ILE A 49 15.55 12.04 -27.46
CA ILE A 49 15.38 12.25 -26.02
C ILE A 49 14.94 10.92 -25.45
N GLU A 50 15.91 10.11 -25.00
CA GLU A 50 15.62 8.96 -24.18
C GLU A 50 14.95 9.47 -22.89
N THR A 51 13.67 9.16 -22.76
CA THR A 51 12.94 9.41 -21.51
C THR A 51 13.66 8.62 -20.41
N PRO A 52 14.13 9.26 -19.32
CA PRO A 52 14.77 8.51 -18.24
C PRO A 52 13.78 7.49 -17.71
N VAL A 53 14.13 6.22 -17.80
CA VAL A 53 13.40 5.15 -17.12
C VAL A 53 13.61 5.39 -15.63
N ILE A 54 12.61 5.98 -14.97
CA ILE A 54 12.59 6.11 -13.52
C ILE A 54 12.36 4.70 -13.00
N GLU A 55 13.43 4.05 -12.54
CA GLU A 55 13.29 2.80 -11.81
C GLU A 55 12.36 3.06 -10.60
N PRO A 56 11.40 2.14 -10.33
CA PRO A 56 10.51 2.31 -9.18
C PRO A 56 11.36 2.38 -7.91
N VAL A 57 11.28 3.52 -7.22
CA VAL A 57 11.94 3.69 -5.91
C VAL A 57 11.30 2.68 -4.98
N GLN A 58 12.07 1.67 -4.60
CA GLN A 58 11.62 0.70 -3.62
C GLN A 58 11.56 1.36 -2.25
N GLU A 59 10.36 1.48 -1.70
CA GLU A 59 10.16 1.98 -0.35
C GLU A 59 10.81 1.02 0.66
N ALA A 60 11.61 1.59 1.58
CA ALA A 60 12.17 0.82 2.67
C ALA A 60 11.05 0.27 3.57
N PRO A 61 11.18 -0.97 4.09
CA PRO A 61 10.15 -1.57 4.92
C PRO A 61 9.98 -0.77 6.23
N ILE A 62 8.72 -0.44 6.58
CA ILE A 62 8.37 0.18 7.84
C ILE A 62 8.35 -0.90 8.92
N ARG A 63 9.09 -0.68 10.00
CA ARG A 63 9.28 -1.61 11.11
C ARG A 63 9.05 -0.91 12.45
N GLY A 64 8.79 -1.70 13.48
CA GLY A 64 8.69 -1.30 14.88
C GLY A 64 9.14 -2.42 15.80
N SER A 65 9.21 -2.18 17.12
CA SER A 65 9.33 -3.26 18.08
C SER A 65 8.04 -4.09 18.08
N HIS A 66 8.12 -5.37 18.46
CA HIS A 66 6.93 -6.22 18.57
C HIS A 66 5.89 -5.61 19.52
N GLU A 67 6.32 -5.11 20.66
CA GLU A 67 5.46 -4.44 21.65
C GLU A 67 4.72 -3.23 21.04
N ASP A 68 5.43 -2.39 20.31
CA ASP A 68 4.84 -1.22 19.65
C ASP A 68 3.80 -1.65 18.59
N ILE A 69 4.12 -2.65 17.79
CA ILE A 69 3.23 -3.20 16.76
C ILE A 69 1.95 -3.77 17.38
N LEU A 70 2.11 -4.59 18.43
CA LEU A 70 0.98 -5.23 19.12
C LEU A 70 0.09 -4.21 19.82
N THR A 71 0.71 -3.21 20.47
CA THR A 71 0.01 -2.10 21.15
C THR A 71 -0.75 -1.26 20.12
N THR A 72 -0.10 -0.85 19.03
CA THR A 72 -0.70 -0.01 17.98
C THR A 72 -1.84 -0.72 17.27
N THR A 73 -1.75 -2.03 17.11
CA THR A 73 -2.83 -2.85 16.50
C THR A 73 -3.99 -3.06 17.46
N GLY A 74 -3.76 -2.88 18.76
CA GLY A 74 -4.78 -3.05 19.81
C GLY A 74 -5.02 -4.51 20.20
N ILE A 75 -4.07 -5.40 19.92
CA ILE A 75 -4.17 -6.81 20.32
C ILE A 75 -4.08 -6.91 21.85
N PRO A 76 -5.03 -7.59 22.53
CA PRO A 76 -5.00 -7.76 23.97
C PRO A 76 -3.69 -8.42 24.45
N MET A 77 -3.11 -7.88 25.51
CA MET A 77 -1.78 -8.30 26.02
C MET A 77 -1.73 -9.80 26.38
N ASP A 78 -2.81 -10.35 26.87
CA ASP A 78 -2.93 -11.80 27.19
C ASP A 78 -2.80 -12.70 25.96
N GLN A 79 -2.99 -12.15 24.74
CA GLN A 79 -2.86 -12.87 23.48
C GLN A 79 -1.48 -12.72 22.82
N TRP A 80 -0.63 -11.82 23.31
CA TRP A 80 0.66 -11.51 22.67
C TRP A 80 1.56 -12.73 22.50
N TYR A 81 1.62 -13.62 23.49
CA TYR A 81 2.44 -14.82 23.39
C TYR A 81 2.01 -15.72 22.20
N ALA A 82 0.71 -15.73 21.91
CA ALA A 82 0.18 -16.52 20.79
C ALA A 82 0.57 -15.91 19.44
N VAL A 83 0.51 -14.56 19.35
CA VAL A 83 0.98 -13.82 18.17
C VAL A 83 2.47 -14.04 17.96
N GLU A 84 3.29 -13.79 19.00
CA GLU A 84 4.75 -14.00 18.97
C GLU A 84 5.12 -15.40 18.51
N TYR A 85 4.44 -16.40 19.04
CA TYR A 85 4.72 -17.78 18.69
C TYR A 85 4.39 -18.08 17.22
N ILE A 86 3.20 -17.70 16.75
CA ILE A 86 2.77 -17.95 15.38
C ILE A 86 3.69 -17.19 14.40
N LEU A 87 3.80 -15.86 14.55
CA LEU A 87 4.53 -15.04 13.59
C LEU A 87 6.03 -15.30 13.64
N GLY A 88 6.59 -15.66 14.79
CA GLY A 88 8.00 -16.09 14.90
C GLY A 88 8.30 -17.37 14.11
N ASN A 89 7.31 -18.23 13.92
CA ASN A 89 7.43 -19.44 13.10
C ASN A 89 7.13 -19.20 11.62
N GLU A 90 6.24 -18.25 11.31
CA GLU A 90 5.88 -17.91 9.93
C GLU A 90 6.94 -17.01 9.27
N SER A 91 7.44 -16.04 10.01
CA SER A 91 8.42 -15.07 9.51
C SER A 91 9.40 -14.72 10.61
N THR A 92 10.57 -15.34 10.62
CA THR A 92 11.66 -14.95 11.53
C THR A 92 11.84 -13.44 11.52
N ASP A 93 11.97 -12.82 12.69
CA ASP A 93 12.12 -11.36 12.87
C ASP A 93 10.94 -10.51 12.36
N TRP A 94 9.77 -11.10 12.19
CA TRP A 94 8.58 -10.41 11.67
C TRP A 94 8.88 -9.55 10.45
N CYS A 95 9.48 -10.15 9.46
CA CYS A 95 9.91 -9.47 8.26
C CYS A 95 8.73 -9.17 7.31
N PRO A 96 8.35 -7.89 7.09
CA PRO A 96 7.20 -7.54 6.26
C PRO A 96 7.41 -7.86 4.78
N THR A 97 8.65 -8.07 4.34
CA THR A 97 8.97 -8.42 2.96
C THR A 97 9.41 -9.88 2.80
N ARG A 98 9.16 -10.72 3.80
CA ARG A 98 9.49 -12.14 3.76
C ARG A 98 8.69 -12.85 2.66
N VAL A 99 9.39 -13.54 1.77
CA VAL A 99 8.80 -14.45 0.78
C VAL A 99 9.05 -15.88 1.25
N GLN A 100 8.06 -16.76 1.12
CA GLN A 100 8.18 -18.17 1.49
C GLN A 100 9.35 -18.84 0.74
N GLY A 101 10.16 -19.59 1.49
CA GLY A 101 11.35 -20.24 0.93
C GLY A 101 12.60 -19.36 0.91
N TYR A 102 12.51 -18.08 1.25
CA TYR A 102 13.66 -17.20 1.41
C TYR A 102 14.08 -17.14 2.89
N TYR A 103 15.33 -17.51 3.18
CA TYR A 103 15.87 -17.62 4.54
C TYR A 103 16.90 -16.53 4.88
N GLY A 104 17.07 -15.52 4.03
CA GLY A 104 18.00 -14.41 4.28
C GLY A 104 17.53 -13.46 5.39
N ASN A 105 18.47 -12.64 5.88
CA ASN A 105 18.18 -11.60 6.85
C ASN A 105 17.27 -10.53 6.21
N CYS A 106 16.24 -10.15 6.92
CA CYS A 106 15.31 -9.11 6.48
C CYS A 106 15.96 -7.72 6.31
N LEU A 107 17.10 -7.47 6.97
CA LEU A 107 17.85 -6.21 6.87
C LEU A 107 18.71 -6.13 5.60
N ASP A 108 19.20 -7.25 5.13
CA ASP A 108 20.19 -7.32 4.05
C ASP A 108 19.57 -7.47 2.67
N TYR A 109 18.33 -7.97 2.61
CA TYR A 109 17.61 -8.19 1.37
C TYR A 109 16.14 -7.89 1.55
N VAL A 110 15.66 -6.90 0.81
CA VAL A 110 14.22 -6.61 0.70
C VAL A 110 13.79 -7.17 -0.65
N PRO A 111 13.21 -8.38 -0.71
CA PRO A 111 12.70 -8.89 -1.96
C PRO A 111 11.60 -7.94 -2.47
N VAL A 112 11.77 -7.45 -3.69
CA VAL A 112 10.72 -6.71 -4.36
C VAL A 112 9.51 -7.63 -4.48
N PHE A 113 8.36 -7.22 -3.95
CA PHE A 113 7.14 -7.95 -4.22
C PHE A 113 6.90 -7.97 -5.73
N GLN A 114 6.85 -9.16 -6.29
CA GLN A 114 6.49 -9.38 -7.68
C GLN A 114 5.11 -10.04 -7.73
N GLU A 115 4.39 -9.86 -8.81
CA GLU A 115 3.06 -10.49 -8.97
C GLU A 115 3.13 -12.02 -8.85
N ASP A 116 4.25 -12.63 -9.22
CA ASP A 116 4.52 -14.05 -9.05
C ASP A 116 4.55 -14.47 -7.57
N ASN A 117 4.95 -13.57 -6.68
CA ASN A 117 4.97 -13.83 -5.23
C ASN A 117 3.56 -13.91 -4.62
N ASN A 118 2.52 -13.57 -5.39
CA ASN A 118 1.15 -13.66 -4.91
C ASN A 118 0.66 -15.12 -4.72
N THR A 119 1.37 -16.09 -5.24
CA THR A 119 1.06 -17.52 -5.12
C THR A 119 1.77 -18.23 -3.97
N VAL A 120 2.70 -17.53 -3.29
CA VAL A 120 3.47 -18.05 -2.15
C VAL A 120 3.21 -17.21 -0.90
N GLY A 121 3.62 -17.71 0.27
CA GLY A 121 3.51 -16.96 1.52
C GLY A 121 4.32 -15.67 1.50
N TYR A 122 3.72 -14.56 1.94
CA TYR A 122 4.36 -13.26 1.97
C TYR A 122 4.10 -12.52 3.28
N GLY A 123 5.10 -11.72 3.70
CA GLY A 123 5.03 -10.85 4.85
C GLY A 123 5.08 -11.59 6.19
N ILE A 124 4.73 -10.89 7.27
CA ILE A 124 4.85 -11.42 8.64
C ILE A 124 3.95 -12.63 8.91
N CYS A 125 2.82 -12.73 8.22
CA CYS A 125 1.83 -13.80 8.40
C CYS A 125 1.89 -14.87 7.32
N GLN A 126 2.81 -14.77 6.38
CA GLN A 126 2.92 -15.67 5.22
C GLN A 126 1.59 -15.81 4.47
N SER A 127 0.91 -14.66 4.25
CA SER A 127 -0.39 -14.61 3.56
C SER A 127 -0.31 -15.18 2.15
N THR A 128 -1.21 -16.10 1.81
CA THR A 128 -1.33 -16.71 0.48
C THR A 128 -2.79 -16.66 0.00
N PRO A 129 -3.12 -15.99 -1.11
CA PRO A 129 -2.27 -15.05 -1.84
C PRO A 129 -1.98 -13.78 -1.03
N ALA A 130 -0.80 -13.19 -1.29
CA ALA A 130 -0.29 -12.03 -0.54
C ALA A 130 -1.19 -10.78 -0.65
N ASN A 131 -1.79 -10.53 -1.81
CA ASN A 131 -2.63 -9.37 -2.10
C ASN A 131 -3.91 -9.29 -1.25
N LYS A 132 -4.28 -10.33 -0.49
CA LYS A 132 -5.34 -10.26 0.52
C LYS A 132 -5.08 -9.17 1.55
N MET A 133 -3.80 -8.91 1.86
CA MET A 133 -3.39 -7.87 2.81
C MET A 133 -3.71 -6.45 2.35
N ALA A 134 -3.97 -6.22 1.06
CA ALA A 134 -4.41 -4.93 0.52
C ALA A 134 -5.73 -4.43 1.13
N SER A 135 -6.54 -5.34 1.68
CA SER A 135 -7.76 -4.95 2.41
C SER A 135 -7.51 -4.18 3.70
N ALA A 136 -6.27 -4.21 4.24
CA ALA A 136 -5.88 -3.49 5.45
C ALA A 136 -5.19 -2.15 5.16
N GLY A 137 -4.73 -1.90 3.93
CA GLY A 137 -4.10 -0.66 3.48
C GLY A 137 -3.25 -0.85 2.23
N ASP A 138 -3.04 0.21 1.47
CA ASP A 138 -2.34 0.17 0.17
C ASP A 138 -0.83 -0.10 0.32
N ASP A 139 -0.25 0.22 1.49
CA ASP A 139 1.15 0.05 1.83
C ASP A 139 1.50 -1.34 2.40
N TRP A 140 0.58 -2.29 2.29
CA TRP A 140 0.71 -3.66 2.83
C TRP A 140 1.98 -4.40 2.40
N LYS A 141 2.58 -4.01 1.28
CA LYS A 141 3.78 -4.69 0.75
C LYS A 141 5.00 -4.53 1.66
N THR A 142 5.09 -3.39 2.35
CA THR A 142 6.29 -3.03 3.13
C THR A 142 5.99 -2.56 4.55
N ASN A 143 4.72 -2.27 4.89
CA ASN A 143 4.34 -1.75 6.20
C ASN A 143 3.89 -2.86 7.14
N ILE A 144 4.69 -3.08 8.20
CA ILE A 144 4.42 -4.11 9.20
C ILE A 144 3.11 -3.89 9.98
N TYR A 145 2.73 -2.62 10.23
CA TYR A 145 1.49 -2.31 10.95
C TYR A 145 0.26 -2.64 10.12
N THR A 146 0.31 -2.38 8.82
CA THR A 146 -0.77 -2.75 7.88
C THR A 146 -0.89 -4.26 7.76
N GLN A 147 0.23 -4.96 7.68
CA GLN A 147 0.23 -6.42 7.69
C GLN A 147 -0.32 -6.97 9.00
N MET A 148 0.08 -6.41 10.16
CA MET A 148 -0.42 -6.87 11.46
C MET A 148 -1.94 -6.66 11.60
N LYS A 149 -2.49 -5.55 11.12
CA LYS A 149 -3.96 -5.34 11.08
C LYS A 149 -4.66 -6.41 10.28
N TRP A 150 -4.07 -6.81 9.15
CA TRP A 150 -4.64 -7.89 8.35
C TRP A 150 -4.55 -9.23 9.09
N CYS A 151 -3.40 -9.56 9.69
CA CYS A 151 -3.18 -10.80 10.45
C CYS A 151 -4.17 -10.92 11.61
N ASP A 152 -4.38 -9.82 12.35
CA ASP A 152 -5.33 -9.76 13.46
C ASP A 152 -6.76 -10.01 12.97
N SER A 153 -7.17 -9.32 11.91
CA SER A 153 -8.48 -9.53 11.30
C SER A 153 -8.68 -10.97 10.82
N TYR A 154 -7.64 -11.58 10.27
CA TYR A 154 -7.66 -12.98 9.85
C TYR A 154 -7.77 -13.93 11.03
N ALA A 155 -6.96 -13.71 12.08
CA ALA A 155 -7.00 -14.53 13.30
C ALA A 155 -8.38 -14.49 13.97
N ILE A 156 -8.96 -13.27 14.11
CA ILE A 156 -10.29 -13.09 14.67
C ILE A 156 -11.36 -13.73 13.78
N GLY A 157 -11.32 -13.47 12.48
CA GLY A 157 -12.34 -13.95 11.54
C GLY A 157 -12.37 -15.47 11.39
N ARG A 158 -11.20 -16.13 11.46
CA ARG A 158 -11.08 -17.58 11.26
C ARG A 158 -11.15 -18.39 12.55
N TYR A 159 -10.55 -17.87 13.62
CA TYR A 159 -10.37 -18.61 14.87
C TYR A 159 -11.07 -17.96 16.07
N GLY A 160 -11.58 -16.74 15.92
CA GLY A 160 -12.22 -15.97 16.99
C GLY A 160 -11.24 -15.17 17.85
N ASN A 161 -10.02 -15.63 18.02
CA ASN A 161 -8.93 -14.95 18.75
C ASN A 161 -7.58 -15.63 18.49
N TRP A 162 -6.47 -15.01 18.95
CA TRP A 162 -5.13 -15.55 18.78
C TRP A 162 -4.84 -16.81 19.61
N HIS A 163 -5.47 -17.00 20.76
CA HIS A 163 -5.32 -18.25 21.53
C HIS A 163 -5.82 -19.46 20.75
N ASN A 164 -6.96 -19.31 20.07
CA ASN A 164 -7.51 -20.39 19.25
C ASN A 164 -6.66 -20.61 17.98
N ALA A 165 -6.15 -19.51 17.37
CA ALA A 165 -5.21 -19.60 16.26
C ALA A 165 -3.94 -20.36 16.68
N TYR A 166 -3.37 -20.05 17.85
CA TYR A 166 -2.23 -20.77 18.43
C TYR A 166 -2.55 -22.26 18.66
N THR A 167 -3.71 -22.56 19.22
CA THR A 167 -4.15 -23.94 19.44
C THR A 167 -4.25 -24.72 18.13
N PHE A 168 -4.76 -24.08 17.08
CA PHE A 168 -4.81 -24.68 15.75
C PHE A 168 -3.40 -24.87 15.18
N TRP A 169 -2.57 -23.81 15.19
CA TRP A 169 -1.21 -23.84 14.66
C TRP A 169 -0.34 -24.89 15.34
N SER A 170 -0.42 -25.02 16.65
CA SER A 170 0.37 -25.99 17.43
C SER A 170 0.15 -27.44 16.99
N ARG A 171 -1.05 -27.76 16.48
CA ARG A 171 -1.43 -29.08 15.98
C ARG A 171 -1.14 -29.29 14.51
N ASN A 172 -1.34 -28.24 13.71
CA ASN A 172 -1.34 -28.34 12.25
C ASN A 172 -0.07 -27.79 11.59
N ARG A 173 0.71 -26.92 12.29
CA ARG A 173 1.91 -26.25 11.79
C ARG A 173 1.65 -25.28 10.63
N TRP A 174 0.44 -24.77 10.56
CA TRP A 174 -0.01 -23.71 9.65
C TRP A 174 -1.28 -23.07 10.23
N TRP A 175 -1.71 -21.95 9.68
CA TRP A 175 -2.89 -21.22 10.15
C TRP A 175 -3.63 -20.48 9.04
#